data_2e500d13ba0439443ae4619d7982b231
#
_entry.id   2e500d13ba0439443ae4619d7982b231
#
_cell.length_a   1.000
_cell.length_b   1.000
_cell.length_c   1.000
_cell.angle_alpha   90.00
_cell.angle_beta   90.00
_cell.angle_gamma   90.00
#
_symmetry.space_group_name_H-M   'P 1'
#
loop_
_entity.id
_entity.type
_entity.pdbx_description
1 polymer ?
#
loop_
_entity_poly.entity_id
_entity_poly.type
_entity_poly.pdbx_seq_one_letter_code
_entity_poly.pdbx_strand_id
1 'polypeptide(L)'
;MERIPLAERMRPTTLDEVIGQTHLLSDGEILKQIVKSKEPVSLILWGPPGSGKTTLARIIAREVDAEFIELSAVTSGKKDVEKVIEHARQNWNLQLRTILFVDEIHRFNKAQQDAFLPHVESGLITLIGATTENPSFEVITPLLSRSRVLVLQPLAKDEVINILKRALKQLDKTKFVTDEALDYLAELSGGDARVALGNLELSLSMNAKKVTPDVVKVAAQKRVPGYDKKGDMHY
;
A
#
# COMPACT_ATOMS: atom_id res chain seq x y z
N MET A 1 -13.59 15.76 -14.62
CA MET A 1 -12.21 15.38 -14.22
C MET A 1 -12.32 14.62 -12.91
N GLU A 2 -12.00 13.33 -12.92
CA GLU A 2 -11.89 12.55 -11.68
C GLU A 2 -10.81 13.18 -10.79
N ARG A 3 -11.18 13.56 -9.59
CA ARG A 3 -10.24 14.13 -8.62
C ARG A 3 -9.45 12.97 -8.01
N ILE A 4 -8.17 12.88 -8.32
CA ILE A 4 -7.26 11.90 -7.70
C ILE A 4 -7.35 12.06 -6.17
N PRO A 5 -7.65 11.00 -5.41
CA PRO A 5 -7.76 11.04 -3.96
C PRO A 5 -6.49 11.59 -3.29
N LEU A 6 -6.64 12.32 -2.19
CA LEU A 6 -5.51 12.90 -1.47
C LEU A 6 -4.46 11.85 -1.07
N ALA A 7 -4.90 10.67 -0.66
CA ALA A 7 -4.00 9.57 -0.31
C ALA A 7 -3.07 9.15 -1.47
N GLU A 8 -3.56 9.18 -2.72
CA GLU A 8 -2.73 8.89 -3.89
C GLU A 8 -1.80 10.05 -4.23
N ARG A 9 -2.29 11.29 -4.12
CA ARG A 9 -1.49 12.51 -4.36
C ARG A 9 -0.34 12.65 -3.37
N MET A 10 -0.52 12.16 -2.14
CA MET A 10 0.45 12.22 -1.04
C MET A 10 1.37 11.00 -0.98
N ARG A 11 1.21 10.05 -1.91
CA ARG A 11 2.03 8.83 -1.93
C ARG A 11 3.51 9.18 -2.08
N PRO A 12 4.39 8.71 -1.16
CA PRO A 12 5.83 8.86 -1.30
C PRO A 12 6.34 8.31 -2.63
N THR A 13 7.35 8.96 -3.18
CA THR A 13 8.00 8.56 -4.43
C THR A 13 9.44 8.07 -4.22
N THR A 14 10.04 8.34 -3.08
CA THR A 14 11.39 7.89 -2.69
C THR A 14 11.35 7.26 -1.29
N LEU A 15 12.37 6.46 -0.93
CA LEU A 15 12.44 5.88 0.42
C LEU A 15 12.58 6.94 1.51
N ASP A 16 13.25 8.05 1.24
CA ASP A 16 13.45 9.14 2.21
C ASP A 16 12.15 9.91 2.53
N GLU A 17 11.17 9.82 1.64
CA GLU A 17 9.85 10.40 1.87
C GLU A 17 8.92 9.51 2.69
N VAL A 18 9.28 8.24 2.89
CA VAL A 18 8.46 7.29 3.65
C VAL A 18 8.52 7.65 5.13
N ILE A 19 7.38 7.80 5.76
CA ILE A 19 7.24 8.02 7.19
C ILE A 19 6.92 6.68 7.84
N GLY A 20 7.59 6.39 8.95
CA GLY A 20 7.49 5.11 9.65
C GLY A 20 8.41 4.03 9.08
N GLN A 21 8.19 2.79 9.49
CA GLN A 21 8.94 1.61 9.04
C GLN A 21 10.47 1.73 9.23
N THR A 22 10.93 2.44 10.25
CA THR A 22 12.35 2.73 10.47
C THR A 22 13.21 1.47 10.55
N HIS A 23 12.67 0.36 11.06
CA HIS A 23 13.32 -0.94 11.14
C HIS A 23 13.59 -1.59 9.75
N LEU A 24 12.94 -1.12 8.69
CA LEU A 24 13.17 -1.56 7.31
C LEU A 24 13.96 -0.56 6.48
N LEU A 25 14.00 0.72 6.92
CA LEU A 25 14.51 1.85 6.16
C LEU A 25 15.84 2.40 6.70
N SER A 26 16.32 1.91 7.85
CA SER A 26 17.60 2.33 8.41
C SER A 26 18.77 1.93 7.52
N ASP A 27 19.92 2.59 7.70
CA ASP A 27 21.12 2.27 6.96
C ASP A 27 21.57 0.83 7.25
N GLY A 28 21.86 0.08 6.20
CA GLY A 28 22.21 -1.34 6.30
C GLY A 28 21.01 -2.29 6.22
N GLU A 29 19.78 -1.79 6.29
CA GLU A 29 18.59 -2.62 6.16
C GLU A 29 18.30 -2.99 4.69
N ILE A 30 17.52 -4.06 4.52
CA ILE A 30 17.35 -4.73 3.23
C ILE A 30 16.82 -3.81 2.13
N LEU A 31 15.90 -2.90 2.44
CA LEU A 31 15.33 -2.01 1.43
C LEU A 31 16.37 -1.04 0.88
N LYS A 32 17.21 -0.47 1.74
CA LYS A 32 18.32 0.38 1.29
C LYS A 32 19.41 -0.40 0.55
N GLN A 33 19.65 -1.66 0.92
CA GLN A 33 20.57 -2.52 0.18
C GLN A 33 20.07 -2.81 -1.23
N ILE A 34 18.79 -3.17 -1.42
CA ILE A 34 18.16 -3.39 -2.72
C ILE A 34 18.30 -2.15 -3.61
N VAL A 35 17.97 -0.98 -3.08
CA VAL A 35 18.06 0.28 -3.81
C VAL A 35 19.51 0.60 -4.19
N LYS A 36 20.44 0.39 -3.28
CA LYS A 36 21.89 0.64 -3.51
C LYS A 36 22.50 -0.31 -4.54
N SER A 37 22.13 -1.60 -4.48
CA SER A 37 22.65 -2.61 -5.42
C SER A 37 22.01 -2.54 -6.80
N LYS A 38 20.83 -1.91 -6.91
CA LYS A 38 19.98 -1.95 -8.11
C LYS A 38 19.55 -3.37 -8.50
N GLU A 39 19.67 -4.33 -7.59
CA GLU A 39 19.27 -5.73 -7.81
C GLU A 39 17.94 -6.00 -7.10
N PRO A 40 16.84 -6.17 -7.85
CA PRO A 40 15.55 -6.45 -7.25
C PRO A 40 15.52 -7.88 -6.67
N VAL A 41 14.93 -8.01 -5.49
CA VAL A 41 14.75 -9.28 -4.79
C VAL A 41 13.26 -9.51 -4.58
N SER A 42 12.82 -10.76 -4.75
CA SER A 42 11.43 -11.11 -4.46
C SER A 42 11.11 -10.95 -2.98
N LEU A 43 9.98 -10.31 -2.70
CA LEU A 43 9.57 -9.89 -1.36
C LEU A 43 8.13 -10.34 -1.07
N ILE A 44 7.85 -10.64 0.19
CA ILE A 44 6.49 -10.69 0.72
C ILE A 44 6.36 -9.59 1.77
N LEU A 45 5.54 -8.60 1.48
CA LEU A 45 5.26 -7.48 2.36
C LEU A 45 4.03 -7.82 3.22
N TRP A 46 4.25 -8.09 4.50
CA TRP A 46 3.21 -8.44 5.44
C TRP A 46 2.95 -7.31 6.43
N GLY A 47 1.70 -6.92 6.58
CA GLY A 47 1.34 -5.89 7.56
C GLY A 47 -0.10 -5.38 7.39
N PRO A 48 -0.58 -4.55 8.32
CA PRO A 48 -1.94 -4.05 8.32
C PRO A 48 -2.25 -3.17 7.09
N PRO A 49 -3.53 -2.91 6.79
CA PRO A 49 -3.91 -1.95 5.77
C PRO A 49 -3.28 -0.58 6.03
N GLY A 50 -2.96 0.17 4.99
CA GLY A 50 -2.41 1.53 5.10
C GLY A 50 -0.98 1.64 5.62
N SER A 51 -0.29 0.54 5.91
CA SER A 51 1.11 0.53 6.38
C SER A 51 2.16 0.88 5.30
N GLY A 52 1.76 0.98 4.03
CA GLY A 52 2.65 1.41 2.94
C GLY A 52 3.15 0.29 2.02
N LYS A 53 2.60 -0.94 2.06
CA LYS A 53 3.03 -2.08 1.24
C LYS A 53 3.15 -1.74 -0.26
N THR A 54 2.07 -1.27 -0.87
CA THR A 54 2.05 -0.88 -2.29
C THR A 54 2.99 0.29 -2.59
N THR A 55 3.11 1.23 -1.65
CA THR A 55 4.01 2.38 -1.77
C THR A 55 5.47 1.94 -1.84
N LEU A 56 5.90 1.06 -0.91
CA LEU A 56 7.25 0.53 -0.91
C LEU A 56 7.55 -0.28 -2.18
N ALA A 57 6.60 -1.11 -2.64
CA ALA A 57 6.78 -1.87 -3.87
C ALA A 57 7.00 -0.96 -5.10
N ARG A 58 6.23 0.11 -5.23
CA ARG A 58 6.39 1.09 -6.33
C ARG A 58 7.71 1.85 -6.24
N ILE A 59 8.13 2.24 -5.02
CA ILE A 59 9.42 2.91 -4.81
C ILE A 59 10.56 1.96 -5.22
N ILE A 60 10.54 0.70 -4.76
CA ILE A 60 11.55 -0.28 -5.13
C ILE A 60 11.65 -0.42 -6.65
N ALA A 61 10.52 -0.61 -7.34
CA ALA A 61 10.52 -0.76 -8.78
C ALA A 61 11.15 0.44 -9.51
N ARG A 62 10.82 1.65 -9.07
CA ARG A 62 11.40 2.89 -9.61
C ARG A 62 12.90 2.98 -9.34
N GLU A 63 13.33 2.68 -8.13
CA GLU A 63 14.73 2.79 -7.73
C GLU A 63 15.64 1.76 -8.43
N VAL A 64 15.10 0.59 -8.81
CA VAL A 64 15.86 -0.43 -9.56
C VAL A 64 15.65 -0.35 -11.08
N ASP A 65 14.98 0.68 -11.58
CA ASP A 65 14.68 0.90 -12.99
C ASP A 65 13.93 -0.29 -13.62
N ALA A 66 12.91 -0.83 -12.91
CA ALA A 66 12.08 -1.93 -13.36
C ALA A 66 10.66 -1.46 -13.72
N GLU A 67 10.05 -2.10 -14.70
CA GLU A 67 8.64 -1.91 -14.96
C GLU A 67 7.81 -2.52 -13.83
N PHE A 68 6.86 -1.73 -13.32
CA PHE A 68 5.96 -2.12 -12.24
C PHE A 68 4.61 -2.54 -12.78
N ILE A 69 4.28 -3.82 -12.66
CA ILE A 69 2.98 -4.36 -13.05
C ILE A 69 2.22 -4.76 -11.78
N GLU A 70 1.00 -4.28 -11.66
CA GLU A 70 0.15 -4.54 -10.48
C GLU A 70 -0.98 -5.50 -10.82
N LEU A 71 -1.12 -6.56 -10.04
CA LEU A 71 -2.26 -7.47 -10.03
C LEU A 71 -2.93 -7.45 -8.65
N SER A 72 -4.25 -7.41 -8.63
CA SER A 72 -5.03 -7.66 -7.42
C SER A 72 -5.50 -9.12 -7.42
N ALA A 73 -5.08 -9.90 -6.43
CA ALA A 73 -5.51 -11.29 -6.31
C ALA A 73 -7.02 -11.44 -6.03
N VAL A 74 -7.69 -10.33 -5.63
CA VAL A 74 -9.15 -10.32 -5.44
C VAL A 74 -9.91 -10.32 -6.77
N THR A 75 -9.39 -9.62 -7.79
CA THR A 75 -10.09 -9.41 -9.07
C THR A 75 -9.44 -10.12 -10.25
N SER A 76 -8.19 -10.55 -10.12
CA SER A 76 -7.41 -11.15 -11.20
C SER A 76 -7.53 -12.68 -11.20
N GLY A 77 -7.56 -13.26 -12.41
CA GLY A 77 -7.60 -14.70 -12.64
C GLY A 77 -6.37 -15.21 -13.40
N LYS A 78 -6.40 -16.51 -13.76
CA LYS A 78 -5.31 -17.17 -14.50
C LYS A 78 -4.92 -16.43 -15.79
N LYS A 79 -5.92 -15.96 -16.55
CA LYS A 79 -5.68 -15.22 -17.81
C LYS A 79 -4.93 -13.91 -17.61
N ASP A 80 -5.13 -13.25 -16.48
CA ASP A 80 -4.44 -11.99 -16.19
C ASP A 80 -2.99 -12.26 -15.80
N VAL A 81 -2.72 -13.34 -15.08
CA VAL A 81 -1.36 -13.82 -14.81
C VAL A 81 -0.63 -14.14 -16.11
N GLU A 82 -1.27 -14.88 -17.03
CA GLU A 82 -0.70 -15.22 -18.33
C GLU A 82 -0.33 -13.98 -19.17
N LYS A 83 -1.20 -12.95 -19.18
CA LYS A 83 -0.91 -11.68 -19.85
C LYS A 83 0.31 -10.97 -19.26
N VAL A 84 0.42 -10.93 -17.94
CA VAL A 84 1.57 -10.32 -17.27
C VAL A 84 2.86 -11.06 -17.59
N ILE A 85 2.83 -12.38 -17.60
CA ILE A 85 4.00 -13.18 -17.96
C ILE A 85 4.42 -12.94 -19.42
N GLU A 86 3.46 -12.84 -20.33
CA GLU A 86 3.78 -12.53 -21.74
C GLU A 86 4.38 -11.12 -21.88
N HIS A 87 3.85 -10.15 -21.14
CA HIS A 87 4.41 -8.79 -21.10
C HIS A 87 5.83 -8.79 -20.51
N ALA A 88 6.07 -9.55 -19.43
CA ALA A 88 7.40 -9.69 -18.85
C ALA A 88 8.42 -10.31 -19.83
N ARG A 89 7.99 -11.24 -20.72
CA ARG A 89 8.85 -11.78 -21.78
C ARG A 89 9.24 -10.71 -22.81
N GLN A 90 8.28 -9.84 -23.16
CA GLN A 90 8.58 -8.72 -24.07
C GLN A 90 9.60 -7.77 -23.44
N ASN A 91 9.42 -7.43 -22.15
CA ASN A 91 10.37 -6.63 -21.39
C ASN A 91 11.76 -7.26 -21.34
N TRP A 92 11.81 -8.57 -21.07
CA TRP A 92 13.07 -9.31 -21.04
C TRP A 92 13.86 -9.20 -22.35
N ASN A 93 13.17 -9.29 -23.48
CA ASN A 93 13.78 -9.11 -24.81
C ASN A 93 14.32 -7.68 -25.02
N LEU A 94 13.75 -6.70 -24.32
CA LEU A 94 14.18 -5.29 -24.32
C LEU A 94 15.21 -4.98 -23.22
N GLN A 95 15.67 -6.00 -22.48
CA GLN A 95 16.55 -5.87 -21.32
C GLN A 95 15.94 -5.02 -20.19
N LEU A 96 14.62 -4.97 -20.10
CA LEU A 96 13.87 -4.28 -19.07
C LEU A 96 13.43 -5.29 -17.99
N ARG A 97 13.73 -5.00 -16.75
CA ARG A 97 13.30 -5.82 -15.60
C ARG A 97 11.82 -5.62 -15.34
N THR A 98 11.15 -6.66 -14.87
CA THR A 98 9.73 -6.61 -14.49
C THR A 98 9.57 -6.96 -13.02
N ILE A 99 9.00 -6.04 -12.26
CA ILE A 99 8.50 -6.31 -10.90
C ILE A 99 6.99 -6.52 -11.00
N LEU A 100 6.56 -7.74 -10.64
CA LEU A 100 5.15 -8.08 -10.50
C LEU A 100 4.74 -7.88 -9.04
N PHE A 101 3.90 -6.89 -8.80
CA PHE A 101 3.26 -6.68 -7.51
C PHE A 101 1.90 -7.38 -7.47
N VAL A 102 1.72 -8.27 -6.48
CA VAL A 102 0.46 -8.98 -6.26
C VAL A 102 -0.14 -8.50 -4.94
N ASP A 103 -1.18 -7.67 -5.03
CA ASP A 103 -1.90 -7.22 -3.85
C ASP A 103 -2.83 -8.32 -3.34
N GLU A 104 -2.88 -8.47 -2.01
CA GLU A 104 -3.65 -9.51 -1.31
C GLU A 104 -3.33 -10.93 -1.81
N ILE A 105 -2.04 -11.27 -1.97
CA ILE A 105 -1.56 -12.54 -2.56
C ILE A 105 -2.19 -13.77 -1.91
N HIS A 106 -2.61 -13.70 -0.65
CA HIS A 106 -3.31 -14.77 0.07
C HIS A 106 -4.68 -15.13 -0.54
N ARG A 107 -5.25 -14.27 -1.38
CA ARG A 107 -6.50 -14.54 -2.11
C ARG A 107 -6.31 -15.46 -3.31
N PHE A 108 -5.10 -15.59 -3.82
CA PHE A 108 -4.78 -16.59 -4.82
C PHE A 108 -4.71 -17.99 -4.19
N ASN A 109 -5.36 -18.97 -4.81
CA ASN A 109 -5.23 -20.37 -4.40
C ASN A 109 -3.81 -20.88 -4.70
N LYS A 110 -3.47 -22.06 -4.15
CA LYS A 110 -2.13 -22.66 -4.29
C LYS A 110 -1.70 -22.80 -5.75
N ALA A 111 -2.59 -23.25 -6.64
CA ALA A 111 -2.28 -23.45 -8.06
C ALA A 111 -2.01 -22.10 -8.78
N GLN A 112 -2.67 -21.03 -8.38
CA GLN A 112 -2.41 -19.69 -8.90
C GLN A 112 -1.07 -19.13 -8.40
N GLN A 113 -0.73 -19.39 -7.14
CA GLN A 113 0.58 -19.04 -6.59
C GLN A 113 1.71 -19.87 -7.23
N ASP A 114 1.50 -21.17 -7.45
CA ASP A 114 2.45 -22.03 -8.14
C ASP A 114 2.77 -21.55 -9.56
N ALA A 115 1.81 -20.94 -10.25
CA ALA A 115 2.01 -20.41 -11.60
C ALA A 115 3.10 -19.34 -11.70
N PHE A 116 3.46 -18.68 -10.60
CA PHE A 116 4.55 -17.68 -10.58
C PHE A 116 5.95 -18.34 -10.47
N LEU A 117 6.05 -19.54 -9.88
CA LEU A 117 7.33 -20.17 -9.54
C LEU A 117 8.32 -20.26 -10.71
N PRO A 118 7.95 -20.82 -11.90
CA PRO A 118 8.89 -20.94 -13.00
C PRO A 118 9.46 -19.59 -13.45
N HIS A 119 8.67 -18.53 -13.31
CA HIS A 119 9.01 -17.19 -13.75
C HIS A 119 9.84 -16.41 -12.72
N VAL A 120 9.65 -16.69 -11.43
CA VAL A 120 10.51 -16.19 -10.35
C VAL A 120 11.85 -16.92 -10.38
N GLU A 121 11.85 -18.24 -10.58
CA GLU A 121 13.07 -19.06 -10.65
C GLU A 121 13.95 -18.71 -11.84
N SER A 122 13.35 -18.42 -13.00
CA SER A 122 14.09 -17.99 -14.19
C SER A 122 14.56 -16.54 -14.13
N GLY A 123 14.10 -15.75 -13.15
CA GLY A 123 14.38 -14.33 -13.07
C GLY A 123 13.59 -13.46 -14.06
N LEU A 124 12.62 -14.06 -14.79
CA LEU A 124 11.76 -13.33 -15.74
C LEU A 124 10.95 -12.25 -15.04
N ILE A 125 10.51 -12.52 -13.82
CA ILE A 125 9.84 -11.57 -12.94
C ILE A 125 10.49 -11.56 -11.56
N THR A 126 10.52 -10.39 -10.93
CA THR A 126 10.72 -10.26 -9.49
C THR A 126 9.34 -10.10 -8.85
N LEU A 127 8.97 -11.00 -7.94
CA LEU A 127 7.67 -11.00 -7.28
C LEU A 127 7.71 -10.15 -6.01
N ILE A 128 6.79 -9.21 -5.86
CA ILE A 128 6.50 -8.54 -4.59
C ILE A 128 5.05 -8.84 -4.22
N GLY A 129 4.83 -9.79 -3.32
CA GLY A 129 3.51 -10.10 -2.78
C GLY A 129 3.18 -9.21 -1.58
N ALA A 130 1.95 -8.69 -1.51
CA ALA A 130 1.45 -7.98 -0.35
C ALA A 130 0.33 -8.77 0.31
N THR A 131 0.31 -8.80 1.64
CA THR A 131 -0.73 -9.50 2.40
C THR A 131 -0.96 -8.86 3.77
N THR A 132 -2.19 -8.94 4.25
CA THR A 132 -2.56 -8.63 5.64
C THR A 132 -2.54 -9.87 6.54
N GLU A 133 -2.57 -11.06 5.94
CA GLU A 133 -2.59 -12.35 6.64
C GLU A 133 -1.16 -12.88 6.84
N ASN A 134 -1.00 -13.79 7.82
CA ASN A 134 0.31 -14.38 8.09
C ASN A 134 0.78 -15.22 6.89
N PRO A 135 1.88 -14.80 6.22
CA PRO A 135 2.34 -15.47 5.00
C PRO A 135 2.76 -16.92 5.21
N SER A 136 3.12 -17.32 6.42
CA SER A 136 3.50 -18.72 6.71
C SER A 136 2.36 -19.71 6.54
N PHE A 137 1.11 -19.24 6.58
CA PHE A 137 -0.08 -20.07 6.38
C PHE A 137 -0.69 -19.90 5.00
N GLU A 138 -0.55 -18.71 4.42
CA GLU A 138 -1.30 -18.29 3.24
C GLU A 138 -0.47 -18.31 1.95
N VAL A 139 0.85 -18.19 2.06
CA VAL A 139 1.74 -18.24 0.90
C VAL A 139 2.43 -19.60 0.83
N ILE A 140 2.47 -20.18 -0.37
CA ILE A 140 3.10 -21.51 -0.56
C ILE A 140 4.58 -21.49 -0.21
N THR A 141 5.05 -22.54 0.43
CA THR A 141 6.45 -22.68 0.88
C THR A 141 7.49 -22.44 -0.23
N PRO A 142 7.28 -22.91 -1.49
CA PRO A 142 8.23 -22.63 -2.57
C PRO A 142 8.40 -21.14 -2.90
N LEU A 143 7.36 -20.32 -2.81
CA LEU A 143 7.47 -18.86 -2.98
C LEU A 143 8.16 -18.21 -1.78
N LEU A 144 7.82 -18.65 -0.55
CA LEU A 144 8.47 -18.16 0.67
C LEU A 144 9.97 -18.42 0.67
N SER A 145 10.40 -19.61 0.23
CA SER A 145 11.83 -19.95 0.18
C SER A 145 12.64 -19.11 -0.81
N ARG A 146 11.98 -18.48 -1.79
CA ARG A 146 12.57 -17.60 -2.82
C ARG A 146 12.33 -16.13 -2.59
N SER A 147 11.67 -15.79 -1.50
CA SER A 147 11.31 -14.41 -1.16
C SER A 147 11.81 -14.03 0.22
N ARG A 148 12.03 -12.74 0.46
CA ARG A 148 12.24 -12.22 1.81
C ARG A 148 10.91 -11.69 2.37
N VAL A 149 10.56 -12.13 3.57
CA VAL A 149 9.37 -11.61 4.26
C VAL A 149 9.77 -10.34 5.01
N LEU A 150 9.11 -9.23 4.71
CA LEU A 150 9.26 -7.96 5.41
C LEU A 150 7.98 -7.65 6.15
N VAL A 151 8.10 -7.44 7.46
CA VAL A 151 6.96 -7.15 8.33
C VAL A 151 6.80 -5.64 8.47
N LEU A 152 5.70 -5.11 7.97
CA LEU A 152 5.35 -3.70 8.13
C LEU A 152 4.50 -3.53 9.39
N GLN A 153 4.83 -2.52 10.16
CA GLN A 153 4.10 -2.16 11.37
C GLN A 153 2.99 -1.14 11.06
N PRO A 154 1.91 -1.09 11.88
CA PRO A 154 0.98 0.03 11.82
C PRO A 154 1.73 1.33 12.11
N LEU A 155 1.33 2.42 11.48
CA LEU A 155 1.94 3.72 11.74
C LEU A 155 1.58 4.19 13.17
N ALA A 156 2.57 4.72 13.87
CA ALA A 156 2.35 5.37 15.15
C ALA A 156 1.51 6.65 14.97
N LYS A 157 0.84 7.10 16.04
CA LYS A 157 0.02 8.31 16.02
C LYS A 157 0.79 9.53 15.49
N ASP A 158 2.01 9.73 15.99
CA ASP A 158 2.85 10.87 15.58
C ASP A 158 3.28 10.77 14.12
N GLU A 159 3.49 9.57 13.59
CA GLU A 159 3.80 9.32 12.19
C GLU A 159 2.61 9.69 11.30
N VAL A 160 1.40 9.32 11.69
CA VAL A 160 0.16 9.71 10.98
C VAL A 160 -0.03 11.23 11.02
N ILE A 161 0.18 11.88 12.18
CA ILE A 161 0.13 13.35 12.29
C ILE A 161 1.14 14.00 11.33
N ASN A 162 2.35 13.47 11.23
CA ASN A 162 3.36 13.98 10.30
C ASN A 162 2.93 13.87 8.84
N ILE A 163 2.29 12.76 8.46
CA ILE A 163 1.70 12.57 7.12
C ILE A 163 0.61 13.62 6.87
N LEU A 164 -0.29 13.84 7.82
CA LEU A 164 -1.36 14.84 7.72
C LEU A 164 -0.81 16.26 7.61
N LYS A 165 0.20 16.61 8.41
CA LYS A 165 0.88 17.93 8.35
C LYS A 165 1.56 18.14 7.00
N ARG A 166 2.22 17.11 6.45
CA ARG A 166 2.82 17.16 5.10
C ARG A 166 1.74 17.41 4.04
N ALA A 167 0.59 16.72 4.13
CA ALA A 167 -0.53 16.93 3.22
C ALA A 167 -1.09 18.33 3.30
N LEU A 168 -1.28 18.87 4.50
CA LEU A 168 -1.76 20.25 4.71
C LEU A 168 -0.79 21.29 4.17
N LYS A 169 0.51 21.07 4.33
CA LYS A 169 1.55 21.95 3.76
C LYS A 169 1.47 21.97 2.24
N GLN A 170 1.33 20.81 1.59
CA GLN A 170 1.22 20.72 0.13
C GLN A 170 -0.07 21.32 -0.41
N LEU A 171 -1.15 21.31 0.38
CA LEU A 171 -2.43 21.93 0.04
C LEU A 171 -2.53 23.43 0.37
N ASP A 172 -1.51 23.99 1.03
CA ASP A 172 -1.54 25.34 1.63
C ASP A 172 -2.74 25.54 2.58
N LYS A 173 -3.03 24.51 3.39
CA LYS A 173 -4.18 24.45 4.29
C LYS A 173 -3.81 24.31 5.77
N THR A 174 -2.55 24.53 6.14
CA THR A 174 -2.03 24.31 7.51
C THR A 174 -2.82 25.08 8.56
N LYS A 175 -3.27 26.32 8.27
CA LYS A 175 -4.02 27.16 9.21
C LYS A 175 -5.51 26.78 9.33
N PHE A 176 -6.00 25.89 8.48
CA PHE A 176 -7.41 25.51 8.42
C PHE A 176 -7.77 24.32 9.32
N VAL A 177 -6.79 23.64 9.89
CA VAL A 177 -6.99 22.44 10.72
C VAL A 177 -6.36 22.69 12.09
N THR A 178 -7.07 22.35 13.17
CA THR A 178 -6.54 22.48 14.54
C THR A 178 -5.68 21.29 14.89
N ASP A 179 -4.76 21.45 15.86
CA ASP A 179 -3.91 20.33 16.31
C ASP A 179 -4.76 19.21 16.94
N GLU A 180 -5.83 19.54 17.67
CA GLU A 180 -6.77 18.58 18.24
C GLU A 180 -7.51 17.78 17.13
N ALA A 181 -7.78 18.41 15.97
CA ALA A 181 -8.37 17.72 14.83
C ALA A 181 -7.37 16.75 14.16
N LEU A 182 -6.08 17.12 14.11
CA LEU A 182 -5.02 16.22 13.64
C LEU A 182 -4.87 15.02 14.56
N ASP A 183 -4.86 15.24 15.86
CA ASP A 183 -4.83 14.19 16.88
C ASP A 183 -6.00 13.22 16.72
N TYR A 184 -7.20 13.76 16.56
CA TYR A 184 -8.41 12.97 16.40
C TYR A 184 -8.43 12.18 15.08
N LEU A 185 -7.97 12.78 13.96
CA LEU A 185 -7.80 12.08 12.68
C LEU A 185 -6.83 10.91 12.78
N ALA A 186 -5.70 11.10 13.49
CA ALA A 186 -4.71 10.07 13.69
C ALA A 186 -5.26 8.91 14.54
N GLU A 187 -5.94 9.20 15.65
CA GLU A 187 -6.60 8.18 16.47
C GLU A 187 -7.64 7.38 15.69
N LEU A 188 -8.52 8.08 14.95
CA LEU A 188 -9.58 7.46 14.18
C LEU A 188 -9.06 6.54 13.06
N SER A 189 -7.86 6.81 12.56
CA SER A 189 -7.25 6.03 11.47
C SER A 189 -6.69 4.68 11.93
N GLY A 190 -6.41 4.50 13.21
CA GLY A 190 -5.79 3.27 13.74
C GLY A 190 -4.46 2.92 13.07
N GLY A 191 -3.69 3.94 12.60
CA GLY A 191 -2.42 3.75 11.90
C GLY A 191 -2.54 3.50 10.39
N ASP A 192 -3.74 3.63 9.81
CA ASP A 192 -3.95 3.58 8.36
C ASP A 192 -3.86 4.98 7.75
N ALA A 193 -2.76 5.28 7.03
CA ALA A 193 -2.54 6.55 6.37
C ALA A 193 -3.62 6.90 5.32
N ARG A 194 -4.18 5.90 4.63
CA ARG A 194 -5.23 6.12 3.61
C ARG A 194 -6.52 6.59 4.27
N VAL A 195 -6.87 5.99 5.41
CA VAL A 195 -8.05 6.40 6.20
C VAL A 195 -7.85 7.80 6.75
N ALA A 196 -6.67 8.11 7.31
CA ALA A 196 -6.35 9.43 7.84
C ALA A 196 -6.46 10.53 6.77
N LEU A 197 -5.80 10.34 5.61
CA LEU A 197 -5.81 11.28 4.50
C LEU A 197 -7.20 11.42 3.86
N GLY A 198 -7.95 10.32 3.74
CA GLY A 198 -9.31 10.34 3.22
C GLY A 198 -10.27 11.12 4.13
N ASN A 199 -10.16 10.95 5.46
CA ASN A 199 -10.96 11.71 6.42
C ASN A 199 -10.55 13.18 6.45
N LEU A 200 -9.27 13.50 6.31
CA LEU A 200 -8.79 14.88 6.16
C LEU A 200 -9.40 15.53 4.90
N GLU A 201 -9.33 14.87 3.75
CA GLU A 201 -9.89 15.37 2.48
C GLU A 201 -11.39 15.65 2.60
N LEU A 202 -12.16 14.73 3.19
CA LEU A 202 -13.59 14.93 3.46
C LEU A 202 -13.83 16.10 4.40
N SER A 203 -13.08 16.22 5.48
CA SER A 203 -13.21 17.32 6.46
C SER A 203 -12.94 18.68 5.81
N LEU A 204 -11.91 18.77 4.95
CA LEU A 204 -11.59 19.99 4.20
C LEU A 204 -12.66 20.36 3.17
N SER A 205 -13.45 19.41 2.67
CA SER A 205 -14.52 19.62 1.70
C SER A 205 -15.82 20.16 2.35
N MET A 206 -15.94 20.13 3.67
CA MET A 206 -17.17 20.53 4.39
C MET A 206 -17.40 22.04 4.51
N ASN A 207 -16.61 22.86 3.81
CA ASN A 207 -16.74 24.34 3.80
C ASN A 207 -16.75 24.99 5.21
N ALA A 208 -16.19 24.32 6.21
CA ALA A 208 -16.03 24.90 7.55
C ALA A 208 -14.93 25.97 7.53
N LYS A 209 -15.10 27.05 8.32
CA LYS A 209 -14.06 28.07 8.49
C LYS A 209 -12.76 27.47 9.04
N LYS A 210 -12.89 26.44 9.87
CA LYS A 210 -11.78 25.70 10.46
C LYS A 210 -12.20 24.25 10.73
N VAL A 211 -11.31 23.29 10.45
CA VAL A 211 -11.54 21.88 10.75
C VAL A 211 -11.19 21.65 12.22
N THR A 212 -12.21 21.34 13.01
CA THR A 212 -12.14 20.95 14.42
C THR A 212 -12.46 19.47 14.56
N PRO A 213 -12.26 18.84 15.73
CA PRO A 213 -12.67 17.43 15.97
C PRO A 213 -14.14 17.15 15.64
N ASP A 214 -15.04 18.11 15.88
CA ASP A 214 -16.46 17.95 15.54
C ASP A 214 -16.69 17.86 14.03
N VAL A 215 -15.99 18.68 13.24
CA VAL A 215 -16.05 18.62 11.77
C VAL A 215 -15.53 17.26 11.28
N VAL A 216 -14.44 16.77 11.85
CA VAL A 216 -13.88 15.44 11.52
C VAL A 216 -14.89 14.34 11.85
N LYS A 217 -15.53 14.39 13.02
CA LYS A 217 -16.54 13.42 13.45
C LYS A 217 -17.72 13.35 12.47
N VAL A 218 -18.23 14.48 12.04
CA VAL A 218 -19.31 14.54 11.04
C VAL A 218 -18.84 14.00 9.68
N ALA A 219 -17.62 14.34 9.25
CA ALA A 219 -17.06 13.86 8.00
C ALA A 219 -16.87 12.33 7.99
N ALA A 220 -16.37 11.77 9.09
CA ALA A 220 -16.15 10.34 9.25
C ALA A 220 -17.46 9.54 9.28
N GLN A 221 -18.51 10.06 9.92
CA GLN A 221 -19.84 9.41 9.95
C GLN A 221 -20.49 9.32 8.57
N LYS A 222 -20.29 10.30 7.70
CA LYS A 222 -20.79 10.28 6.31
C LYS A 222 -20.16 9.19 5.44
N ARG A 223 -19.07 8.57 5.89
CA ARG A 223 -18.35 7.52 5.17
C ARG A 223 -18.89 6.12 5.41
N VAL A 224 -19.81 5.91 6.37
CA VAL A 224 -20.49 4.63 6.56
C VAL A 224 -21.54 4.52 5.46
N PRO A 225 -21.36 3.68 4.41
CA PRO A 225 -22.47 3.29 3.55
C PRO A 225 -23.48 2.65 4.49
N GLY A 226 -24.74 3.08 4.41
CA GLY A 226 -25.79 2.52 5.24
C GLY A 226 -25.80 1.00 5.13
N TYR A 227 -25.36 0.32 6.16
CA TYR A 227 -25.74 -1.06 6.40
C TYR A 227 -27.23 -0.99 6.70
N ASP A 228 -28.05 -1.17 5.67
CA ASP A 228 -29.47 -1.39 5.82
C ASP A 228 -29.65 -2.58 6.75
N LYS A 229 -30.02 -2.26 7.98
CA LYS A 229 -30.64 -3.21 8.88
C LYS A 229 -32.03 -3.54 8.31
N LYS A 230 -32.06 -4.43 7.34
CA LYS A 230 -33.23 -5.25 7.02
C LYS A 230 -32.88 -6.70 7.30
N GLY A 231 -32.75 -7.00 8.56
CA GLY A 231 -32.99 -8.34 9.07
C GLY A 231 -34.43 -8.38 9.54
N ASP A 232 -35.35 -8.67 8.66
CA ASP A 232 -36.71 -8.97 9.04
C ASP A 232 -36.73 -10.24 9.86
N MET A 233 -37.12 -10.07 11.15
CA MET A 233 -37.78 -11.12 11.88
C MET A 233 -39.12 -11.37 11.23
N HIS A 234 -39.34 -12.53 10.65
CA HIS A 234 -40.65 -13.14 10.49
C HIS A 234 -40.58 -14.57 11.02
N TYR A 235 -41.52 -14.82 11.93
CA TYR A 235 -41.93 -16.04 12.63
C TYR A 235 -41.85 -17.34 11.81
#